data_4bcdc67eecca6f6bc8fd83539c8722d7
#
_entry.id   4bcdc67eecca6f6bc8fd83539c8722d7
#
_cell.length_a   1.000
_cell.length_b   1.000
_cell.length_c   1.000
_cell.angle_alpha   90.00
_cell.angle_beta   90.00
_cell.angle_gamma   90.00
#
_symmetry.space_group_name_H-M   'P 1'
#
loop_
_entity.id
_entity.type
_entity.pdbx_description
1 polymer ?
#
loop_
_entity_poly.entity_id
_entity_poly.type
_entity_poly.pdbx_seq_one_letter_code
_entity_poly.pdbx_strand_id
1 'polypeptide(L)'
;MVAGVLIDWGGVLTTGMSDAIRHWIVADRIDDAHYREVMGELVRHAYSGDGETVVHALERGEIDGSTFERDLAARLRTVDGAPPVADGLLERMFAGFERADAMYDMLRDVREAGVRTCLLSNSWSNTYPREGWDEVFDAVVISGEVGMRKPEARIFQHALGLVGLPGEACVFIDDIEANIVAAQALGIEGIHHTDADTTITRLETLLQLSLRRA
;
A
#
# COMPACT_ATOMS: atom_id res chain seq x y z
N MET A 1 23.74 3.21 9.67
CA MET A 1 23.46 1.77 9.35
C MET A 1 21.96 1.58 9.45
N VAL A 2 21.34 0.99 8.46
CA VAL A 2 19.89 0.70 8.47
C VAL A 2 19.60 -0.37 9.53
N ALA A 3 18.59 -0.11 10.37
CA ALA A 3 18.16 -0.97 11.47
C ALA A 3 16.64 -1.20 11.47
N GLY A 4 15.91 -0.55 10.56
CA GLY A 4 14.47 -0.71 10.39
C GLY A 4 14.02 -0.70 8.94
N VAL A 5 12.98 -1.48 8.63
CA VAL A 5 12.30 -1.54 7.34
C VAL A 5 10.83 -1.19 7.55
N LEU A 6 10.37 -0.11 6.95
CA LEU A 6 8.96 0.22 6.77
C LEU A 6 8.55 -0.23 5.38
N ILE A 7 7.39 -0.86 5.23
CA ILE A 7 6.99 -1.45 3.94
C ILE A 7 5.50 -1.29 3.70
N ASP A 8 5.13 -0.96 2.46
CA ASP A 8 3.73 -0.95 2.02
C ASP A 8 3.19 -2.37 1.83
N TRP A 9 1.86 -2.49 1.77
CA TRP A 9 1.17 -3.75 1.53
C TRP A 9 0.74 -3.91 0.07
N GLY A 10 -0.10 -3.01 -0.42
CA GLY A 10 -0.68 -3.12 -1.76
C GLY A 10 0.34 -2.88 -2.87
N GLY A 11 0.52 -3.84 -3.79
CA GLY A 11 1.51 -3.72 -4.86
C GLY A 11 2.96 -4.00 -4.45
N VAL A 12 3.24 -4.21 -3.15
CA VAL A 12 4.58 -4.54 -2.62
C VAL A 12 4.58 -5.92 -1.95
N LEU A 13 3.68 -6.15 -1.00
CA LEU A 13 3.47 -7.44 -0.34
C LEU A 13 2.37 -8.27 -0.99
N THR A 14 1.73 -7.71 -2.00
CA THR A 14 0.76 -8.36 -2.88
C THR A 14 1.19 -8.23 -4.33
N THR A 15 0.53 -8.98 -5.22
CA THR A 15 0.59 -8.72 -6.66
C THR A 15 0.20 -7.28 -6.97
N GLY A 16 0.71 -6.75 -8.09
CA GLY A 16 0.46 -5.37 -8.49
C GLY A 16 -1.04 -5.07 -8.67
N MET A 17 -1.44 -3.86 -8.29
CA MET A 17 -2.81 -3.34 -8.37
C MET A 17 -3.46 -3.59 -9.74
N SER A 18 -2.71 -3.41 -10.83
CA SER A 18 -3.23 -3.57 -12.19
C SER A 18 -3.71 -4.99 -12.50
N ASP A 19 -3.05 -6.01 -11.96
CA ASP A 19 -3.39 -7.40 -12.22
C ASP A 19 -4.61 -7.83 -11.39
N ALA A 20 -4.66 -7.44 -10.12
CA ALA A 20 -5.80 -7.67 -9.25
C ALA A 20 -7.09 -7.03 -9.81
N ILE A 21 -7.01 -5.77 -10.22
CA ILE A 21 -8.15 -5.02 -10.79
C ILE A 21 -8.62 -5.60 -12.12
N ARG A 22 -7.74 -6.16 -12.95
CA ARG A 22 -8.12 -6.76 -14.22
C ARG A 22 -9.12 -7.89 -14.06
N HIS A 23 -8.98 -8.74 -13.02
CA HIS A 23 -9.93 -9.81 -12.72
C HIS A 23 -11.32 -9.25 -12.39
N TRP A 24 -11.38 -8.23 -11.56
CA TRP A 24 -12.65 -7.57 -11.22
C TRP A 24 -13.30 -6.89 -12.42
N ILE A 25 -12.54 -6.16 -13.27
CA ILE A 25 -13.05 -5.52 -14.47
C ILE A 25 -13.78 -6.53 -15.37
N VAL A 26 -13.20 -7.73 -15.53
CA VAL A 26 -13.82 -8.80 -16.33
C VAL A 26 -15.04 -9.39 -15.61
N ALA A 27 -14.93 -9.70 -14.33
CA ALA A 27 -15.99 -10.36 -13.56
C ALA A 27 -17.25 -9.49 -13.44
N ASP A 28 -17.10 -8.21 -13.12
CA ASP A 28 -18.20 -7.24 -12.97
C ASP A 28 -18.56 -6.55 -14.29
N ARG A 29 -17.92 -6.95 -15.40
CA ARG A 29 -18.16 -6.40 -16.76
C ARG A 29 -18.00 -4.87 -16.80
N ILE A 30 -17.00 -4.34 -16.10
CA ILE A 30 -16.71 -2.90 -16.06
C ILE A 30 -16.20 -2.44 -17.44
N ASP A 31 -16.61 -1.25 -17.86
CA ASP A 31 -16.01 -0.56 -19.02
C ASP A 31 -14.58 -0.13 -18.64
N ASP A 32 -13.58 -0.88 -19.12
CA ASP A 32 -12.16 -0.68 -18.78
C ASP A 32 -11.65 0.73 -19.14
N ALA A 33 -12.06 1.26 -20.28
CA ALA A 33 -11.63 2.60 -20.71
C ALA A 33 -12.20 3.69 -19.78
N HIS A 34 -13.45 3.57 -19.41
CA HIS A 34 -14.11 4.49 -18.48
C HIS A 34 -13.55 4.35 -17.05
N TYR A 35 -13.28 3.13 -16.60
CA TYR A 35 -12.63 2.87 -15.32
C TYR A 35 -11.27 3.61 -15.22
N ARG A 36 -10.43 3.48 -16.25
CA ARG A 36 -9.11 4.15 -16.26
C ARG A 36 -9.24 5.68 -16.24
N GLU A 37 -10.25 6.24 -16.89
CA GLU A 37 -10.54 7.67 -16.83
C GLU A 37 -10.91 8.11 -15.41
N VAL A 38 -11.92 7.46 -14.80
CA VAL A 38 -12.42 7.77 -13.46
C VAL A 38 -11.34 7.59 -12.39
N MET A 39 -10.65 6.44 -12.38
CA MET A 39 -9.63 6.16 -11.39
C MET A 39 -8.37 6.99 -11.61
N GLY A 40 -7.99 7.24 -12.86
CA GLY A 40 -6.87 8.12 -13.19
C GLY A 40 -7.12 9.57 -12.72
N GLU A 41 -8.36 10.04 -12.73
CA GLU A 41 -8.75 11.34 -12.16
C GLU A 41 -8.69 11.31 -10.63
N LEU A 42 -9.31 10.33 -9.99
CA LEU A 42 -9.34 10.18 -8.52
C LEU A 42 -7.93 10.09 -7.92
N VAL A 43 -7.09 9.23 -8.49
CA VAL A 43 -5.71 9.00 -8.01
C VAL A 43 -4.85 10.24 -8.27
N ARG A 44 -4.93 10.86 -9.45
CA ARG A 44 -4.18 12.10 -9.69
C ARG A 44 -4.51 13.17 -8.67
N HIS A 45 -5.80 13.44 -8.41
CA HIS A 45 -6.19 14.43 -7.41
C HIS A 45 -5.70 14.06 -6.00
N ALA A 46 -5.73 12.78 -5.64
CA ALA A 46 -5.28 12.32 -4.32
C ALA A 46 -3.76 12.49 -4.09
N TYR A 47 -2.95 12.50 -5.17
CA TYR A 47 -1.48 12.57 -5.06
C TYR A 47 -0.86 13.82 -5.72
N SER A 48 -1.66 14.75 -6.27
CA SER A 48 -1.17 16.02 -6.85
C SER A 48 -0.94 17.13 -5.84
N GLY A 49 -1.40 16.97 -4.61
CA GLY A 49 -1.29 18.00 -3.57
C GLY A 49 -2.36 19.11 -3.60
N ASP A 50 -3.34 19.01 -4.49
CA ASP A 50 -4.36 20.05 -4.73
C ASP A 50 -5.59 19.94 -3.80
N GLY A 51 -5.36 19.80 -2.49
CA GLY A 51 -6.42 19.84 -1.47
C GLY A 51 -6.95 18.47 -1.04
N GLU A 52 -7.97 18.47 -0.20
CA GLU A 52 -8.59 17.26 0.35
C GLU A 52 -9.52 16.59 -0.67
N THR A 53 -9.47 15.28 -0.73
CA THR A 53 -10.30 14.45 -1.63
C THR A 53 -11.07 13.39 -0.86
N VAL A 54 -12.09 12.80 -1.51
CA VAL A 54 -12.83 11.66 -0.95
C VAL A 54 -11.92 10.44 -0.69
N VAL A 55 -10.86 10.27 -1.50
CA VAL A 55 -9.85 9.22 -1.30
C VAL A 55 -9.08 9.45 0.00
N HIS A 56 -8.69 10.71 0.29
CA HIS A 56 -8.03 11.06 1.55
C HIS A 56 -8.90 10.73 2.76
N ALA A 57 -10.19 11.09 2.69
CA ALA A 57 -11.15 10.81 3.76
C ALA A 57 -11.34 9.31 3.96
N LEU A 58 -11.40 8.52 2.88
CA LEU A 58 -11.46 7.07 2.94
C LEU A 58 -10.20 6.47 3.57
N GLU A 59 -9.02 6.88 3.08
CA GLU A 59 -7.73 6.37 3.57
C GLU A 59 -7.49 6.70 5.05
N ARG A 60 -8.01 7.82 5.55
CA ARG A 60 -7.95 8.16 6.99
C ARG A 60 -9.11 7.55 7.81
N GLY A 61 -10.04 6.80 7.19
CA GLY A 61 -11.19 6.23 7.88
C GLY A 61 -12.23 7.28 8.33
N GLU A 62 -12.22 8.48 7.75
CA GLU A 62 -13.19 9.57 8.02
C GLU A 62 -14.55 9.30 7.36
N ILE A 63 -14.56 8.49 6.30
CA ILE A 63 -15.75 7.93 5.67
C ILE A 63 -15.67 6.41 5.67
N ASP A 64 -16.82 5.75 5.77
CA ASP A 64 -16.88 4.29 5.66
C ASP A 64 -16.79 3.79 4.20
N GLY A 65 -16.30 2.55 4.03
CA GLY A 65 -16.13 1.94 2.71
C GLY A 65 -17.43 1.90 1.91
N SER A 66 -18.59 1.64 2.56
CA SER A 66 -19.87 1.54 1.87
C SER A 66 -20.35 2.88 1.29
N THR A 67 -19.98 4.00 1.93
CA THR A 67 -20.23 5.34 1.39
C THR A 67 -19.37 5.59 0.15
N PHE A 68 -18.08 5.25 0.21
CA PHE A 68 -17.19 5.37 -0.94
C PHE A 68 -17.61 4.44 -2.09
N GLU A 69 -18.01 3.22 -1.81
CA GLU A 69 -18.50 2.24 -2.81
C GLU A 69 -19.70 2.78 -3.60
N ARG A 70 -20.66 3.40 -2.92
CA ARG A 70 -21.82 4.04 -3.58
C ARG A 70 -21.40 5.18 -4.51
N ASP A 71 -20.49 6.03 -4.05
CA ASP A 71 -19.98 7.15 -4.84
C ASP A 71 -19.17 6.67 -6.04
N LEU A 72 -18.30 5.66 -5.84
CA LEU A 72 -17.51 5.08 -6.91
C LEU A 72 -18.38 4.35 -7.93
N ALA A 73 -19.33 3.53 -7.49
CA ALA A 73 -20.26 2.84 -8.37
C ALA A 73 -21.10 3.80 -9.23
N ALA A 74 -21.52 4.93 -8.65
CA ALA A 74 -22.27 5.96 -9.39
C ALA A 74 -21.42 6.66 -10.48
N ARG A 75 -20.11 6.66 -10.35
CA ARG A 75 -19.17 7.23 -11.35
C ARG A 75 -18.73 6.23 -12.40
N LEU A 76 -18.76 4.94 -12.08
CA LEU A 76 -18.38 3.85 -12.99
C LEU A 76 -19.56 3.40 -13.84
N ARG A 77 -19.23 2.68 -14.91
CA ARG A 77 -20.24 1.97 -15.71
C ARG A 77 -19.71 0.61 -16.17
N THR A 78 -20.63 -0.31 -16.33
CA THR A 78 -20.41 -1.60 -17.00
C THR A 78 -20.40 -1.42 -18.51
N VAL A 79 -20.01 -2.45 -19.24
CA VAL A 79 -20.06 -2.49 -20.72
C VAL A 79 -21.47 -2.29 -21.27
N ASP A 80 -22.52 -2.53 -20.47
CA ASP A 80 -23.92 -2.30 -20.84
C ASP A 80 -24.40 -0.87 -20.52
N GLY A 81 -23.50 -0.02 -19.97
CA GLY A 81 -23.78 1.38 -19.64
C GLY A 81 -24.47 1.60 -18.29
N ALA A 82 -24.78 0.54 -17.52
CA ALA A 82 -25.34 0.65 -16.18
C ALA A 82 -24.23 0.82 -15.13
N PRO A 83 -24.50 1.46 -13.96
CA PRO A 83 -23.58 1.44 -12.85
C PRO A 83 -23.35 0.00 -12.33
N PRO A 84 -22.14 -0.36 -11.87
CA PRO A 84 -21.90 -1.63 -11.18
C PRO A 84 -22.64 -1.69 -9.85
N VAL A 85 -22.75 -2.91 -9.28
CA VAL A 85 -23.28 -3.10 -7.92
C VAL A 85 -22.34 -2.45 -6.92
N ALA A 86 -22.85 -1.52 -6.12
CA ALA A 86 -22.06 -0.79 -5.13
C ALA A 86 -21.66 -1.66 -3.93
N ASP A 87 -22.59 -2.47 -3.42
CA ASP A 87 -22.38 -3.29 -2.23
C ASP A 87 -21.22 -4.28 -2.44
N GLY A 88 -20.18 -4.20 -1.58
CA GLY A 88 -18.98 -5.03 -1.67
C GLY A 88 -18.09 -4.73 -2.89
N LEU A 89 -18.21 -3.56 -3.52
CA LEU A 89 -17.44 -3.20 -4.71
C LEU A 89 -15.93 -3.22 -4.43
N LEU A 90 -15.48 -2.65 -3.30
CA LEU A 90 -14.07 -2.63 -2.93
C LEU A 90 -13.54 -4.04 -2.63
N GLU A 91 -14.34 -4.87 -1.95
CA GLU A 91 -13.98 -6.27 -1.69
C GLU A 91 -13.76 -7.03 -3.01
N ARG A 92 -14.69 -6.91 -3.97
CA ARG A 92 -14.54 -7.53 -5.29
C ARG A 92 -13.37 -6.96 -6.08
N MET A 93 -13.15 -5.65 -6.00
CA MET A 93 -12.06 -4.96 -6.70
C MET A 93 -10.69 -5.45 -6.24
N PHE A 94 -10.54 -5.74 -4.95
CA PHE A 94 -9.29 -6.20 -4.34
C PHE A 94 -9.19 -7.72 -4.16
N ALA A 95 -10.24 -8.49 -4.52
CA ALA A 95 -10.25 -9.95 -4.40
C ALA A 95 -9.15 -10.66 -5.20
N GLY A 96 -8.61 -10.00 -6.22
CA GLY A 96 -7.51 -10.51 -7.05
C GLY A 96 -6.11 -10.29 -6.48
N PHE A 97 -5.96 -9.70 -5.29
CA PHE A 97 -4.64 -9.58 -4.66
C PHE A 97 -4.13 -10.96 -4.23
N GLU A 98 -2.97 -11.33 -4.73
CA GLU A 98 -2.24 -12.52 -4.33
C GLU A 98 -1.02 -12.10 -3.50
N ARG A 99 -0.63 -12.94 -2.56
CA ARG A 99 0.52 -12.71 -1.69
C ARG A 99 1.83 -12.78 -2.48
N ALA A 100 2.72 -11.80 -2.28
CA ALA A 100 4.06 -11.80 -2.84
C ALA A 100 5.03 -12.57 -1.92
N ASP A 101 5.07 -13.90 -2.02
CA ASP A 101 5.80 -14.77 -1.10
C ASP A 101 7.28 -14.37 -0.95
N ALA A 102 7.96 -14.01 -2.03
CA ALA A 102 9.36 -13.58 -1.98
C ALA A 102 9.58 -12.35 -1.06
N MET A 103 8.61 -11.43 -1.00
CA MET A 103 8.69 -10.26 -0.14
C MET A 103 8.43 -10.61 1.33
N TYR A 104 7.55 -11.57 1.60
CA TYR A 104 7.35 -12.09 2.96
C TYR A 104 8.53 -12.90 3.46
N ASP A 105 9.18 -13.70 2.60
CA ASP A 105 10.40 -14.43 2.95
C ASP A 105 11.54 -13.46 3.26
N MET A 106 11.69 -12.42 2.44
CA MET A 106 12.64 -11.33 2.69
C MET A 106 12.39 -10.67 4.06
N LEU A 107 11.14 -10.39 4.44
CA LEU A 107 10.83 -9.79 5.75
C LEU A 107 11.20 -10.73 6.92
N ARG A 108 10.99 -12.04 6.78
CA ARG A 108 11.43 -13.02 7.80
C ARG A 108 12.94 -12.99 7.97
N ASP A 109 13.69 -13.03 6.87
CA ASP A 109 15.16 -12.98 6.91
C ASP A 109 15.67 -11.67 7.54
N VAL A 110 15.06 -10.53 7.20
CA VAL A 110 15.35 -9.21 7.77
C VAL A 110 15.13 -9.21 9.28
N ARG A 111 14.01 -9.76 9.74
CA ARG A 111 13.66 -9.82 11.15
C ARG A 111 14.56 -10.79 11.93
N GLU A 112 14.88 -11.95 11.34
CA GLU A 112 15.85 -12.92 11.90
C GLU A 112 17.24 -12.30 12.06
N ALA A 113 17.63 -11.36 11.20
CA ALA A 113 18.86 -10.58 11.31
C ALA A 113 18.81 -9.46 12.37
N GLY A 114 17.68 -9.31 13.07
CA GLY A 114 17.50 -8.32 14.14
C GLY A 114 17.14 -6.92 13.67
N VAL A 115 16.75 -6.75 12.40
CA VAL A 115 16.25 -5.49 11.83
C VAL A 115 14.75 -5.36 12.14
N ARG A 116 14.32 -4.19 12.63
CA ARG A 116 12.90 -3.92 12.93
C ARG A 116 12.09 -3.81 11.66
N THR A 117 10.85 -4.33 11.70
CA THR A 117 9.96 -4.32 10.56
C THR A 117 8.62 -3.66 10.92
N CYS A 118 8.10 -2.83 10.03
CA CYS A 118 6.82 -2.16 10.20
C CYS A 118 6.02 -2.15 8.91
N LEU A 119 4.80 -2.67 8.94
CA LEU A 119 3.84 -2.43 7.89
C LEU A 119 3.34 -0.98 7.94
N LEU A 120 3.32 -0.28 6.82
CA LEU A 120 2.82 1.09 6.69
C LEU A 120 1.95 1.22 5.44
N SER A 121 0.65 0.99 5.58
CA SER A 121 -0.28 0.86 4.46
C SER A 121 -1.39 1.90 4.46
N ASN A 122 -1.69 2.47 3.28
CA ASN A 122 -2.92 3.21 3.06
C ASN A 122 -4.08 2.23 2.81
N SER A 123 -5.15 2.35 3.58
CA SER A 123 -6.33 1.48 3.51
C SER A 123 -7.46 2.11 2.70
N TRP A 124 -8.06 1.34 1.81
CA TRP A 124 -9.32 1.66 1.15
C TRP A 124 -10.48 0.85 1.75
N SER A 125 -10.52 0.73 3.09
CA SER A 125 -11.46 -0.13 3.84
C SER A 125 -11.36 -1.62 3.47
N ASN A 126 -10.24 -2.04 2.91
CA ASN A 126 -10.00 -3.44 2.54
C ASN A 126 -9.71 -4.30 3.78
N THR A 127 -10.13 -5.55 3.70
CA THR A 127 -9.80 -6.55 4.71
C THR A 127 -8.37 -7.04 4.50
N TYR A 128 -7.54 -6.92 5.54
CA TYR A 128 -6.18 -7.41 5.53
C TYR A 128 -6.09 -8.84 6.05
N PRO A 129 -5.35 -9.75 5.38
CA PRO A 129 -5.07 -11.10 5.88
C PRO A 129 -3.98 -11.04 6.96
N ARG A 130 -4.37 -10.85 8.22
CA ARG A 130 -3.44 -10.62 9.34
C ARG A 130 -2.79 -11.89 9.90
N GLU A 131 -3.15 -13.05 9.39
CA GLU A 131 -2.57 -14.32 9.84
C GLU A 131 -1.05 -14.36 9.56
N GLY A 132 -0.25 -14.68 10.58
CA GLY A 132 1.22 -14.73 10.51
C GLY A 132 1.92 -13.37 10.45
N TRP A 133 1.21 -12.25 10.63
CA TRP A 133 1.85 -10.92 10.63
C TRP A 133 2.77 -10.70 11.83
N ASP A 134 2.49 -11.32 12.95
CA ASP A 134 3.36 -11.32 14.14
C ASP A 134 4.71 -12.00 13.91
N GLU A 135 4.82 -12.86 12.89
CA GLU A 135 6.07 -13.48 12.46
C GLU A 135 6.95 -12.53 11.62
N VAL A 136 6.36 -11.54 10.97
CA VAL A 136 7.06 -10.67 9.99
C VAL A 136 7.06 -9.19 10.35
N PHE A 137 6.21 -8.71 11.27
CA PHE A 137 6.14 -7.32 11.68
C PHE A 137 6.31 -7.14 13.19
N ASP A 138 7.15 -6.16 13.58
CA ASP A 138 7.20 -5.64 14.94
C ASP A 138 6.12 -4.61 15.21
N ALA A 139 5.69 -3.89 14.16
CA ALA A 139 4.61 -2.91 14.22
C ALA A 139 3.77 -2.92 12.94
N VAL A 140 2.51 -2.52 13.08
CA VAL A 140 1.55 -2.41 11.97
C VAL A 140 0.86 -1.07 12.04
N VAL A 141 0.92 -0.30 10.95
CA VAL A 141 0.26 0.99 10.79
C VAL A 141 -0.62 0.93 9.55
N ILE A 142 -1.93 0.96 9.76
CA ILE A 142 -2.94 1.02 8.70
C ILE A 142 -3.62 2.38 8.81
N SER A 143 -3.62 3.15 7.74
CA SER A 143 -4.04 4.55 7.70
C SER A 143 -5.44 4.78 8.28
N GLY A 144 -6.41 3.93 7.93
CA GLY A 144 -7.78 4.00 8.42
C GLY A 144 -7.94 3.72 9.91
N GLU A 145 -6.96 3.04 10.54
CA GLU A 145 -6.98 2.73 11.98
C GLU A 145 -6.35 3.86 12.82
N VAL A 146 -5.44 4.64 12.21
CA VAL A 146 -4.70 5.69 12.91
C VAL A 146 -5.12 7.11 12.54
N GLY A 147 -6.05 7.28 11.59
CA GLY A 147 -6.54 8.59 11.15
C GLY A 147 -5.48 9.43 10.42
N MET A 148 -4.50 8.79 9.81
CA MET A 148 -3.39 9.40 9.07
C MET A 148 -3.14 8.62 7.79
N ARG A 149 -2.57 9.27 6.76
CA ARG A 149 -2.29 8.59 5.48
C ARG A 149 -0.92 8.96 4.92
N LYS A 150 -0.33 8.12 4.08
CA LYS A 150 0.77 8.50 3.20
C LYS A 150 0.23 9.42 2.08
N PRO A 151 0.95 10.47 1.66
CA PRO A 151 2.31 10.85 2.04
C PRO A 151 2.41 11.88 3.19
N GLU A 152 1.44 11.98 4.10
CA GLU A 152 1.51 12.89 5.23
C GLU A 152 2.68 12.54 6.17
N ALA A 153 3.52 13.53 6.54
CA ALA A 153 4.67 13.31 7.41
C ALA A 153 4.33 12.62 8.74
N ARG A 154 3.13 12.90 9.29
CA ARG A 154 2.69 12.39 10.59
C ARG A 154 2.56 10.86 10.64
N ILE A 155 2.19 10.18 9.54
CA ILE A 155 2.06 8.71 9.54
C ILE A 155 3.44 8.04 9.58
N PHE A 156 4.43 8.59 8.88
CA PHE A 156 5.82 8.12 8.95
C PHE A 156 6.41 8.33 10.34
N GLN A 157 6.20 9.51 10.94
CA GLN A 157 6.64 9.81 12.30
C GLN A 157 6.01 8.86 13.33
N HIS A 158 4.73 8.52 13.13
CA HIS A 158 4.04 7.53 13.96
C HIS A 158 4.69 6.14 13.83
N ALA A 159 4.94 5.67 12.60
CA ALA A 159 5.60 4.40 12.35
C ALA A 159 7.02 4.35 12.94
N LEU A 160 7.82 5.41 12.76
CA LEU A 160 9.15 5.54 13.38
C LEU A 160 9.09 5.46 14.91
N GLY A 161 8.08 6.11 15.52
CA GLY A 161 7.84 6.04 16.96
C GLY A 161 7.55 4.62 17.46
N LEU A 162 6.80 3.82 16.69
CA LEU A 162 6.47 2.43 17.03
C LEU A 162 7.68 1.50 16.93
N VAL A 163 8.52 1.67 15.90
CA VAL A 163 9.76 0.87 15.79
C VAL A 163 10.89 1.36 16.68
N GLY A 164 10.77 2.59 17.22
CA GLY A 164 11.75 3.18 18.12
C GLY A 164 13.06 3.56 17.44
N LEU A 165 13.02 3.96 16.17
CA LEU A 165 14.20 4.29 15.37
C LEU A 165 14.07 5.68 14.73
N PRO A 166 15.17 6.42 14.53
CA PRO A 166 15.17 7.65 13.76
C PRO A 166 15.09 7.36 12.24
N GLY A 167 14.67 8.34 11.45
CA GLY A 167 14.48 8.18 10.01
C GLY A 167 15.74 7.67 9.29
N GLU A 168 16.91 8.20 9.64
CA GLU A 168 18.20 7.85 9.03
C GLU A 168 18.65 6.40 9.28
N ALA A 169 17.99 5.73 10.23
CA ALA A 169 18.20 4.32 10.51
C ALA A 169 17.15 3.41 9.86
N CYS A 170 16.25 3.98 9.05
CA CYS A 170 15.17 3.23 8.41
C CYS A 170 15.23 3.33 6.89
N VAL A 171 14.71 2.28 6.24
CA VAL A 171 14.36 2.26 4.81
C VAL A 171 12.85 2.10 4.67
N PHE A 172 12.26 2.76 3.69
CA PHE A 172 10.86 2.61 3.33
C PHE A 172 10.71 2.07 1.91
N ILE A 173 9.87 1.06 1.75
CA ILE A 173 9.60 0.36 0.48
C ILE A 173 8.14 0.61 0.10
N ASP A 174 7.90 1.20 -1.07
CA ASP A 174 6.56 1.55 -1.56
C ASP A 174 6.57 1.64 -3.09
N ASP A 175 5.47 1.32 -3.75
CA ASP A 175 5.34 1.39 -5.22
C ASP A 175 4.87 2.77 -5.72
N ILE A 176 4.52 3.69 -4.82
CA ILE A 176 4.10 5.05 -5.13
C ILE A 176 5.24 6.05 -4.86
N GLU A 177 5.77 6.66 -5.92
CA GLU A 177 6.91 7.59 -5.83
C GLU A 177 6.66 8.76 -4.87
N ALA A 178 5.43 9.31 -4.81
CA ALA A 178 5.09 10.40 -3.90
C ALA A 178 5.28 10.02 -2.41
N ASN A 179 5.00 8.76 -2.06
CA ASN A 179 5.23 8.24 -0.71
C ASN A 179 6.73 8.11 -0.39
N ILE A 180 7.53 7.68 -1.37
CA ILE A 180 8.99 7.60 -1.26
C ILE A 180 9.59 8.99 -1.03
N VAL A 181 9.20 9.98 -1.83
CA VAL A 181 9.66 11.38 -1.70
C VAL A 181 9.33 11.94 -0.32
N ALA A 182 8.12 11.68 0.20
CA ALA A 182 7.72 12.13 1.54
C ALA A 182 8.54 11.45 2.66
N ALA A 183 8.84 10.17 2.54
CA ALA A 183 9.70 9.47 3.49
C ALA A 183 11.14 10.02 3.47
N GLN A 184 11.69 10.28 2.29
CA GLN A 184 13.02 10.86 2.13
C GLN A 184 13.14 12.27 2.76
N ALA A 185 12.07 13.07 2.71
CA ALA A 185 12.03 14.37 3.39
C ALA A 185 12.17 14.28 4.92
N LEU A 186 11.95 13.08 5.50
CA LEU A 186 12.11 12.78 6.91
C LEU A 186 13.42 12.03 7.22
N GLY A 187 14.33 11.95 6.25
CA GLY A 187 15.61 11.25 6.38
C GLY A 187 15.54 9.72 6.23
N ILE A 188 14.37 9.16 5.88
CA ILE A 188 14.20 7.72 5.64
C ILE A 188 14.76 7.41 4.25
N GLU A 189 15.60 6.38 4.12
CA GLU A 189 16.04 5.92 2.79
C GLU A 189 14.85 5.32 2.03
N GLY A 190 14.70 5.63 0.73
CA GLY A 190 13.58 5.17 -0.08
C GLY A 190 13.96 4.07 -1.07
N ILE A 191 13.16 3.02 -1.16
CA ILE A 191 13.19 2.04 -2.25
C ILE A 191 11.85 2.13 -2.99
N HIS A 192 11.85 2.66 -4.21
CA HIS A 192 10.68 2.60 -5.07
C HIS A 192 10.56 1.17 -5.62
N HIS A 193 9.51 0.47 -5.19
CA HIS A 193 9.26 -0.92 -5.58
C HIS A 193 8.75 -0.99 -7.00
N THR A 194 9.36 -1.84 -7.81
CA THR A 194 8.91 -2.18 -9.17
C THR A 194 8.73 -3.69 -9.35
N ASP A 195 9.57 -4.45 -8.66
CA ASP A 195 9.54 -5.91 -8.60
C ASP A 195 10.33 -6.40 -7.37
N ALA A 196 10.07 -7.64 -6.96
CA ALA A 196 10.67 -8.22 -5.77
C ALA A 196 12.20 -8.36 -5.87
N ASP A 197 12.71 -8.81 -7.02
CA ASP A 197 14.16 -9.07 -7.20
C ASP A 197 14.99 -7.80 -7.08
N THR A 198 14.57 -6.72 -7.74
CA THR A 198 15.22 -5.41 -7.68
C THR A 198 15.17 -4.85 -6.25
N THR A 199 14.01 -4.95 -5.60
CA THR A 199 13.80 -4.45 -4.23
C THR A 199 14.68 -5.20 -3.22
N ILE A 200 14.68 -6.53 -3.26
CA ILE A 200 15.48 -7.38 -2.36
C ILE A 200 16.97 -7.07 -2.55
N THR A 201 17.46 -7.00 -3.79
CA THR A 201 18.86 -6.70 -4.09
C THR A 201 19.28 -5.32 -3.54
N ARG A 202 18.41 -4.31 -3.66
CA ARG A 202 18.66 -2.98 -3.11
C ARG A 202 18.70 -3.01 -1.59
N LEU A 203 17.77 -3.72 -0.96
CA LEU A 203 17.71 -3.87 0.49
C LEU A 203 18.93 -4.61 1.04
N GLU A 204 19.36 -5.71 0.40
CA GLU A 204 20.60 -6.44 0.74
C GLU A 204 21.82 -5.51 0.78
N THR A 205 21.93 -4.63 -0.22
CA THR A 205 23.01 -3.64 -0.28
C THR A 205 22.98 -2.67 0.89
N LEU A 206 21.79 -2.16 1.25
CA LEU A 206 21.61 -1.20 2.36
C LEU A 206 21.84 -1.83 3.74
N LEU A 207 21.41 -3.07 3.92
CA LEU A 207 21.55 -3.83 5.17
C LEU A 207 22.92 -4.50 5.29
N GLN A 208 23.66 -4.65 4.19
CA GLN A 208 24.90 -5.45 4.10
C GLN A 208 24.67 -6.91 4.51
N LEU A 209 23.53 -7.47 4.14
CA LEU A 209 23.08 -8.82 4.43
C LEU A 209 22.79 -9.57 3.12
N SER A 210 22.80 -10.90 3.19
CA SER A 210 22.24 -11.75 2.14
C SER A 210 20.87 -12.26 2.60
N LEU A 211 19.82 -11.89 1.90
CA LEU A 211 18.42 -12.17 2.25
C LEU A 211 17.81 -13.30 1.41
N ARG A 212 18.54 -13.80 0.43
CA ARG A 212 18.07 -14.88 -0.43
C ARG A 212 18.51 -16.22 0.15
N ARG A 213 17.55 -17.08 0.41
CA ARG A 213 17.81 -18.49 0.69
C ARG A 213 18.09 -19.22 -0.62
N ALA A 214 19.21 -19.89 -0.67
CA ALA A 214 19.63 -20.72 -1.80
C ALA A 214 18.69 -21.93 -1.98
#